data_331de28c696e3c53730955c44a9a72b9
#
_entry.id   331de28c696e3c53730955c44a9a72b9
#
_cell.length_a   1.000
_cell.length_b   1.000
_cell.length_c   1.000
_cell.angle_alpha   90.00
_cell.angle_beta   90.00
_cell.angle_gamma   90.00
#
_symmetry.space_group_name_H-M   'P 1'
#
loop_
_entity.id
_entity.type
_entity.pdbx_description
1 polymer ?
#
loop_
_entity_poly.entity_id
_entity_poly.type
_entity_poly.pdbx_seq_one_letter_code
_entity_poly.pdbx_strand_id
1 'polypeptide(L)'
;MAAPEVQYLSSGDTALTVQFGTVIERELNSRIVALGHSIAKAAIPGVSETLPTYRSLLVNYDPLVLSRDQLVARLQPLVDSPPDADDAAPARWQVPVCFDSELAPDLAHVAGASGMSEAQVIKAMLDVTHHVYMLGFAPGQPYICLLYTSDAA
;
A
#
# COMPACT_ATOMS: atom_id res chain seq x y z
N MET A 1 9.84 -18.77 -9.30
CA MET A 1 9.24 -18.54 -7.97
C MET A 1 7.78 -18.95 -8.05
N ALA A 2 7.26 -19.69 -7.05
CA ALA A 2 5.83 -19.99 -7.00
C ALA A 2 5.05 -18.68 -6.83
N ALA A 3 3.90 -18.54 -7.52
CA ALA A 3 3.02 -17.39 -7.32
C ALA A 3 2.63 -17.34 -5.83
N PRO A 4 2.57 -16.15 -5.21
CA PRO A 4 2.17 -16.02 -3.82
C PRO A 4 0.76 -16.59 -3.65
N GLU A 5 0.55 -17.38 -2.60
CA GLU A 5 -0.76 -17.90 -2.26
C GLU A 5 -1.69 -16.73 -1.91
N VAL A 6 -2.75 -16.57 -2.68
CA VAL A 6 -3.74 -15.50 -2.46
C VAL A 6 -4.78 -15.99 -1.48
N GLN A 7 -5.05 -15.21 -0.45
CA GLN A 7 -6.05 -15.50 0.57
C GLN A 7 -7.16 -14.44 0.55
N TYR A 8 -8.40 -14.90 0.73
CA TYR A 8 -9.58 -14.04 0.83
C TYR A 8 -10.09 -14.04 2.26
N LEU A 9 -9.79 -12.99 3.00
CA LEU A 9 -10.08 -12.87 4.43
C LEU A 9 -11.23 -11.89 4.65
N SER A 10 -12.25 -12.29 5.43
CA SER A 10 -13.33 -11.37 5.81
C SER A 10 -12.80 -10.31 6.78
N SER A 11 -13.15 -9.06 6.53
CA SER A 11 -12.82 -7.90 7.38
C SER A 11 -14.12 -7.26 7.85
N GLY A 12 -14.73 -7.85 8.88
CA GLY A 12 -16.12 -7.57 9.26
C GLY A 12 -17.12 -8.11 8.24
N ASP A 13 -18.30 -7.50 8.20
CA ASP A 13 -19.41 -7.96 7.36
C ASP A 13 -19.45 -7.28 5.98
N THR A 14 -18.77 -6.13 5.84
CA THR A 14 -18.86 -5.24 4.68
C THR A 14 -17.55 -5.09 3.92
N ALA A 15 -16.52 -5.87 4.28
CA ALA A 15 -15.23 -5.79 3.61
C ALA A 15 -14.56 -7.16 3.46
N LEU A 16 -13.78 -7.29 2.40
CA LEU A 16 -12.96 -8.45 2.08
C LEU A 16 -11.52 -8.01 1.85
N THR A 17 -10.57 -8.65 2.53
CA THR A 17 -9.14 -8.46 2.27
C THR A 17 -8.63 -9.53 1.34
N VAL A 18 -8.11 -9.12 0.18
CA VAL A 18 -7.35 -9.97 -0.73
C VAL A 18 -5.88 -9.86 -0.36
N GLN A 19 -5.31 -10.88 0.27
CA GLN A 19 -3.94 -10.89 0.77
C GLN A 19 -3.02 -11.69 -0.13
N PHE A 20 -1.85 -11.12 -0.46
CA PHE A 20 -0.84 -11.70 -1.33
C PHE A 20 0.41 -12.09 -0.53
N GLY A 21 0.37 -13.26 0.10
CA GLY A 21 1.51 -13.78 0.85
C GLY A 21 1.89 -12.96 2.09
N THR A 22 3.15 -13.07 2.51
CA THR A 22 3.66 -12.48 3.76
C THR A 22 4.82 -11.50 3.56
N VAL A 23 5.35 -11.41 2.33
CA VAL A 23 6.50 -10.56 2.01
C VAL A 23 6.04 -9.21 1.48
N ILE A 24 6.77 -8.14 1.87
CA ILE A 24 6.51 -6.80 1.37
C ILE A 24 7.52 -6.52 0.26
N GLU A 25 7.02 -6.41 -0.97
CA GLU A 25 7.81 -6.16 -2.17
C GLU A 25 7.17 -5.06 -3.00
N ARG A 26 7.99 -4.23 -3.63
CA ARG A 26 7.53 -3.12 -4.46
C ARG A 26 6.71 -3.60 -5.66
N GLU A 27 7.17 -4.66 -6.31
CA GLU A 27 6.48 -5.26 -7.46
C GLU A 27 5.11 -5.82 -7.07
N LEU A 28 5.05 -6.50 -5.91
CA LEU A 28 3.79 -6.98 -5.36
C LEU A 28 2.82 -5.84 -5.07
N ASN A 29 3.29 -4.76 -4.45
CA ASN A 29 2.48 -3.59 -4.18
C ASN A 29 1.96 -2.93 -5.46
N SER A 30 2.79 -2.82 -6.50
CA SER A 30 2.36 -2.30 -7.81
C SER A 30 1.23 -3.15 -8.42
N ARG A 31 1.31 -4.48 -8.32
CA ARG A 31 0.24 -5.40 -8.75
C ARG A 31 -1.05 -5.22 -7.94
N ILE A 32 -0.96 -4.97 -6.64
CA ILE A 32 -2.12 -4.72 -5.78
C ILE A 32 -2.81 -3.41 -6.17
N VAL A 33 -2.05 -2.37 -6.43
CA VAL A 33 -2.59 -1.08 -6.92
C VAL A 33 -3.27 -1.27 -8.27
N ALA A 34 -2.64 -1.99 -9.21
CA ALA A 34 -3.21 -2.30 -10.52
C ALA A 34 -4.51 -3.13 -10.41
N LEU A 35 -4.57 -4.08 -9.48
CA LEU A 35 -5.79 -4.83 -9.18
C LEU A 35 -6.92 -3.90 -8.71
N GLY A 36 -6.63 -2.95 -7.82
CA GLY A 36 -7.60 -1.94 -7.38
C GLY A 36 -8.17 -1.15 -8.55
N HIS A 37 -7.33 -0.71 -9.50
CA HIS A 37 -7.77 -0.04 -10.72
C HIS A 37 -8.64 -0.94 -11.60
N SER A 38 -8.29 -2.22 -11.72
CA SER A 38 -9.08 -3.19 -12.50
C SER A 38 -10.46 -3.42 -11.89
N ILE A 39 -10.56 -3.50 -10.57
CA ILE A 39 -11.84 -3.62 -9.87
C ILE A 39 -12.69 -2.37 -10.11
N ALA A 40 -12.10 -1.19 -10.00
CA ALA A 40 -12.79 0.06 -10.29
C ALA A 40 -13.30 0.12 -11.75
N LYS A 41 -12.47 -0.31 -12.71
CA LYS A 41 -12.85 -0.38 -14.13
C LYS A 41 -13.94 -1.42 -14.41
N ALA A 42 -13.93 -2.54 -13.69
CA ALA A 42 -14.95 -3.59 -13.80
C ALA A 42 -16.32 -3.16 -13.25
N ALA A 43 -16.39 -2.08 -12.46
CA ALA A 43 -17.61 -1.51 -11.90
C ALA A 43 -18.55 -2.57 -11.29
N ILE A 44 -17.99 -3.45 -10.45
CA ILE A 44 -18.73 -4.57 -9.85
C ILE A 44 -19.86 -4.03 -8.98
N PRO A 45 -21.13 -4.34 -9.27
CA PRO A 45 -22.24 -3.87 -8.44
C PRO A 45 -22.08 -4.33 -6.98
N GLY A 46 -22.27 -3.40 -6.05
CA GLY A 46 -22.09 -3.66 -4.62
C GLY A 46 -20.68 -3.36 -4.10
N VAL A 47 -19.65 -3.23 -4.93
CA VAL A 47 -18.33 -2.75 -4.51
C VAL A 47 -18.35 -1.22 -4.43
N SER A 48 -17.96 -0.67 -3.29
CA SER A 48 -17.95 0.78 -3.03
C SER A 48 -16.56 1.40 -3.10
N GLU A 49 -15.53 0.69 -2.63
CA GLU A 49 -14.19 1.23 -2.51
C GLU A 49 -13.13 0.12 -2.48
N THR A 50 -11.91 0.44 -2.91
CA THR A 50 -10.74 -0.41 -2.72
C THR A 50 -9.61 0.37 -2.09
N LEU A 51 -8.93 -0.23 -1.11
CA LEU A 51 -7.83 0.38 -0.35
C LEU A 51 -6.59 -0.53 -0.44
N PRO A 52 -5.59 -0.15 -1.24
CA PRO A 52 -4.34 -0.90 -1.30
C PRO A 52 -3.52 -0.70 -0.02
N THR A 53 -2.85 -1.77 0.40
CA THR A 53 -1.87 -1.75 1.48
C THR A 53 -0.54 -2.33 0.97
N TYR A 54 0.43 -2.57 1.85
CA TYR A 54 1.74 -3.12 1.47
C TYR A 54 1.64 -4.41 0.65
N ARG A 55 0.77 -5.35 1.07
CA ARG A 55 0.66 -6.70 0.51
C ARG A 55 -0.77 -7.22 0.39
N SER A 56 -1.75 -6.35 0.55
CA SER A 56 -3.16 -6.71 0.43
C SER A 56 -4.00 -5.58 -0.14
N LEU A 57 -5.17 -5.93 -0.64
CA LEU A 57 -6.20 -5.01 -1.09
C LEU A 57 -7.45 -5.23 -0.25
N LEU A 58 -7.88 -4.20 0.46
CA LEU A 58 -9.20 -4.20 1.10
C LEU A 58 -10.24 -3.79 0.05
N VAL A 59 -11.32 -4.54 -0.03
CA VAL A 59 -12.46 -4.29 -0.92
C VAL A 59 -13.69 -4.12 -0.06
N ASN A 60 -14.22 -2.91 0.00
CA ASN A 60 -15.48 -2.60 0.67
C ASN A 60 -16.65 -2.89 -0.25
N TYR A 61 -17.68 -3.58 0.27
CA TYR A 61 -18.84 -3.97 -0.51
C TYR A 61 -20.13 -3.99 0.33
N ASP A 62 -21.27 -3.91 -0.34
CA ASP A 62 -22.58 -4.05 0.28
C ASP A 62 -23.02 -5.54 0.24
N PRO A 63 -23.10 -6.22 1.39
CA PRO A 63 -23.49 -7.63 1.45
C PRO A 63 -24.97 -7.89 1.10
N LEU A 64 -25.80 -6.85 1.05
CA LEU A 64 -27.18 -6.95 0.59
C LEU A 64 -27.28 -7.00 -0.94
N VAL A 65 -26.28 -6.50 -1.64
CA VAL A 65 -26.21 -6.49 -3.11
C VAL A 65 -25.39 -7.66 -3.65
N LEU A 66 -24.29 -7.99 -2.95
CA LEU A 66 -23.29 -8.96 -3.40
C LEU A 66 -22.81 -9.80 -2.21
N SER A 67 -23.06 -11.11 -2.23
CA SER A 67 -22.52 -11.97 -1.17
C SER A 67 -21.00 -12.08 -1.25
N ARG A 68 -20.35 -12.44 -0.12
CA ARG A 68 -18.91 -12.68 -0.06
C ARG A 68 -18.42 -13.64 -1.15
N ASP A 69 -19.12 -14.75 -1.34
CA ASP A 69 -18.70 -15.79 -2.30
C ASP A 69 -18.87 -15.31 -3.74
N GLN A 70 -19.91 -14.54 -4.02
CA GLN A 70 -20.08 -13.87 -5.31
C GLN A 70 -18.97 -12.84 -5.55
N LEU A 71 -18.60 -12.05 -4.52
CA LEU A 71 -17.47 -11.11 -4.63
C LEU A 71 -16.17 -11.86 -4.95
N VAL A 72 -15.83 -12.91 -4.20
CA VAL A 72 -14.65 -13.74 -4.48
C VAL A 72 -14.66 -14.27 -5.91
N ALA A 73 -15.78 -14.81 -6.38
CA ALA A 73 -15.90 -15.32 -7.75
C ALA A 73 -15.69 -14.22 -8.83
N ARG A 74 -16.04 -12.97 -8.52
CA ARG A 74 -15.80 -11.82 -9.43
C ARG A 74 -14.36 -11.33 -9.39
N LEU A 75 -13.71 -11.42 -8.22
CA LEU A 75 -12.32 -10.98 -8.03
C LEU A 75 -11.30 -11.98 -8.58
N GLN A 76 -11.59 -13.29 -8.49
CA GLN A 76 -10.66 -14.35 -8.88
C GLN A 76 -10.06 -14.16 -10.29
N PRO A 77 -10.84 -13.92 -11.36
CA PRO A 77 -10.28 -13.71 -12.70
C PRO A 77 -9.37 -12.48 -12.78
N LEU A 78 -9.64 -11.43 -12.02
CA LEU A 78 -8.82 -10.21 -11.98
C LEU A 78 -7.51 -10.44 -11.21
N VAL A 79 -7.54 -11.31 -10.20
CA VAL A 79 -6.37 -11.72 -9.43
C VAL A 79 -5.46 -12.64 -10.25
N ASP A 80 -6.04 -13.58 -10.99
CA ASP A 80 -5.29 -14.57 -11.80
C ASP A 80 -4.65 -13.96 -13.05
N SER A 81 -5.27 -12.91 -13.58
CA SER A 81 -4.78 -12.16 -14.74
C SER A 81 -4.65 -10.67 -14.38
N PRO A 82 -3.71 -10.32 -13.50
CA PRO A 82 -3.51 -8.91 -13.16
C PRO A 82 -3.13 -8.14 -14.43
N PRO A 83 -3.66 -6.92 -14.61
CA PRO A 83 -3.25 -6.06 -15.71
C PRO A 83 -1.75 -5.82 -15.63
N ASP A 84 -1.13 -5.61 -16.78
CA ASP A 84 0.27 -5.21 -16.83
C ASP A 84 0.45 -3.95 -15.99
N ALA A 85 1.46 -3.97 -15.11
CA ALA A 85 1.77 -2.84 -14.22
C ALA A 85 2.14 -1.55 -15.01
N ASP A 86 2.27 -1.64 -16.31
CA ASP A 86 2.61 -0.56 -17.23
C ASP A 86 1.45 0.40 -17.56
N ASP A 87 0.19 0.03 -17.28
CA ASP A 87 -0.95 0.88 -17.60
C ASP A 87 -1.08 2.13 -16.69
N ALA A 88 -0.30 2.21 -15.62
CA ALA A 88 -0.22 3.38 -14.77
C ALA A 88 1.23 3.62 -14.34
N ALA A 89 2.00 4.28 -15.18
CA ALA A 89 3.31 4.78 -14.76
C ALA A 89 3.15 5.56 -13.44
N PRO A 90 3.88 5.21 -12.37
CA PRO A 90 3.70 5.84 -11.07
C PRO A 90 3.97 7.34 -11.19
N ALA A 91 3.01 8.16 -10.77
CA ALA A 91 3.19 9.60 -10.73
C ALA A 91 4.33 9.94 -9.75
N ARG A 92 5.24 10.82 -10.17
CA ARG A 92 6.29 11.36 -9.29
C ARG A 92 5.84 12.71 -8.76
N TRP A 93 5.93 12.84 -7.45
CA TRP A 93 5.60 14.08 -6.75
C TRP A 93 6.86 14.63 -6.08
N GLN A 94 7.09 15.92 -6.21
CA GLN A 94 8.08 16.64 -5.41
C GLN A 94 7.31 17.36 -4.29
N VAL A 95 7.50 16.87 -3.06
CA VAL A 95 6.84 17.41 -1.88
C VAL A 95 7.85 18.27 -1.14
N PRO A 96 7.62 19.58 -0.95
CA PRO A 96 8.47 20.41 -0.12
C PRO A 96 8.35 19.97 1.35
N VAL A 97 9.49 19.76 2.00
CA VAL A 97 9.56 19.31 3.39
C VAL A 97 10.37 20.32 4.20
N CYS A 98 9.86 20.71 5.35
CA CYS A 98 10.55 21.56 6.32
C CYS A 98 11.18 20.68 7.41
N PHE A 99 12.45 20.91 7.70
CA PHE A 99 13.22 20.21 8.74
C PHE A 99 13.58 21.11 9.92
N ASP A 100 12.90 22.24 10.09
CA ASP A 100 13.11 23.09 11.28
C ASP A 100 12.77 22.30 12.55
N SER A 101 13.50 22.56 13.63
CA SER A 101 13.42 21.80 14.89
C SER A 101 12.00 21.74 15.48
N GLU A 102 11.18 22.75 15.23
CA GLU A 102 9.78 22.79 15.68
C GLU A 102 8.89 21.81 14.87
N LEU A 103 9.25 21.51 13.61
CA LEU A 103 8.48 20.66 12.69
C LEU A 103 9.07 19.27 12.52
N ALA A 104 10.33 19.08 12.94
CA ALA A 104 11.04 17.80 12.91
C ALA A 104 11.64 17.47 14.29
N PRO A 105 10.79 17.31 15.34
CA PRO A 105 11.26 17.14 16.72
C PRO A 105 12.09 15.88 16.92
N ASP A 106 11.92 14.86 16.09
CA ASP A 106 12.63 13.59 16.20
C ASP A 106 13.97 13.57 15.44
N LEU A 107 14.30 14.62 14.69
CA LEU A 107 15.50 14.64 13.83
C LEU A 107 16.81 14.41 14.61
N ALA A 108 16.97 15.08 15.75
CA ALA A 108 18.12 14.91 16.62
C ALA A 108 18.23 13.49 17.18
N HIS A 109 17.09 12.89 17.55
CA HIS A 109 17.02 11.51 18.01
C HIS A 109 17.45 10.51 16.92
N VAL A 110 16.91 10.67 15.71
CA VAL A 110 17.25 9.83 14.55
C VAL A 110 18.73 9.97 14.21
N ALA A 111 19.28 11.18 14.22
CA ALA A 111 20.70 11.45 14.00
C ALA A 111 21.58 10.72 15.03
N GLY A 112 21.23 10.83 16.31
CA GLY A 112 21.93 10.12 17.38
C GLY A 112 21.86 8.60 17.26
N ALA A 113 20.69 8.05 16.99
CA ALA A 113 20.50 6.60 16.85
C ALA A 113 21.21 6.01 15.62
N SER A 114 21.34 6.79 14.53
CA SER A 114 22.03 6.36 13.30
C SER A 114 23.52 6.70 13.26
N GLY A 115 24.05 7.39 14.26
CA GLY A 115 25.44 7.85 14.28
C GLY A 115 25.78 8.89 13.20
N MET A 116 24.76 9.62 12.74
CA MET A 116 24.85 10.65 11.70
C MET A 116 24.67 12.05 12.30
N SER A 117 25.11 13.10 11.60
CA SER A 117 24.63 14.46 11.89
C SER A 117 23.22 14.66 11.32
N GLU A 118 22.47 15.61 11.86
CA GLU A 118 21.15 16.00 11.34
C GLU A 118 21.20 16.33 9.84
N ALA A 119 22.20 17.07 9.40
CA ALA A 119 22.40 17.39 8.00
C ALA A 119 22.63 16.15 7.12
N GLN A 120 23.31 15.12 7.64
CA GLN A 120 23.49 13.85 6.93
C GLN A 120 22.19 13.06 6.84
N VAL A 121 21.37 13.05 7.89
CA VAL A 121 20.03 12.42 7.88
C VAL A 121 19.13 13.09 6.85
N ILE A 122 19.06 14.43 6.87
CA ILE A 122 18.29 15.21 5.89
C ILE A 122 18.75 14.89 4.47
N LYS A 123 20.07 14.92 4.24
CA LYS A 123 20.63 14.62 2.92
C LYS A 123 20.30 13.19 2.47
N ALA A 124 20.44 12.20 3.33
CA ALA A 124 20.09 10.80 3.01
C ALA A 124 18.62 10.64 2.66
N MET A 125 17.73 11.37 3.33
CA MET A 125 16.31 11.36 3.04
C MET A 125 15.98 12.02 1.69
N LEU A 126 16.65 13.12 1.35
CA LEU A 126 16.38 13.88 0.12
C LEU A 126 17.01 13.26 -1.13
N ASP A 127 18.11 12.53 -0.99
CA ASP A 127 18.85 11.91 -2.12
C ASP A 127 18.10 10.68 -2.71
N VAL A 128 17.05 10.20 -2.07
CA VAL A 128 16.35 8.96 -2.44
C VAL A 128 14.95 9.26 -3.00
N THR A 129 14.56 8.56 -4.06
CA THR A 129 13.18 8.54 -4.49
C THR A 129 12.42 7.52 -3.66
N HIS A 130 11.55 7.99 -2.79
CA HIS A 130 10.72 7.14 -1.94
C HIS A 130 9.55 6.54 -2.72
N HIS A 131 9.23 5.28 -2.46
CA HIS A 131 8.05 4.61 -2.98
C HIS A 131 6.93 4.70 -1.93
N VAL A 132 5.78 5.23 -2.33
CA VAL A 132 4.58 5.25 -1.48
C VAL A 132 3.83 3.94 -1.69
N TYR A 133 3.78 3.11 -0.67
CA TYR A 133 3.08 1.82 -0.69
C TYR A 133 1.58 1.96 -0.45
N MET A 134 1.20 2.88 0.43
CA MET A 134 -0.19 3.12 0.79
C MET A 134 -0.34 4.50 1.41
N LEU A 135 -1.58 4.98 1.44
CA LEU A 135 -2.01 6.15 2.22
C LEU A 135 -2.92 5.65 3.36
N GLY A 136 -2.82 6.23 4.55
CA GLY A 136 -3.68 5.82 5.65
C GLY A 136 -3.35 6.49 6.98
N PHE A 137 -4.01 6.05 8.03
CA PHE A 137 -3.99 6.59 9.37
C PHE A 137 -4.54 8.03 9.44
N ALA A 138 -3.99 8.96 8.71
CA ALA A 138 -4.47 10.34 8.56
C ALA A 138 -4.62 10.68 7.08
N PRO A 139 -5.50 11.63 6.69
CA PRO A 139 -5.66 12.05 5.31
C PRO A 139 -4.33 12.51 4.71
N GLY A 140 -3.92 11.87 3.61
CA GLY A 140 -2.68 12.21 2.91
C GLY A 140 -1.39 11.71 3.53
N GLN A 141 -1.43 10.94 4.63
CA GLN A 141 -0.20 10.37 5.23
C GLN A 141 0.35 9.23 4.38
N PRO A 142 1.56 9.38 3.79
CA PRO A 142 2.17 8.36 2.97
C PRO A 142 2.96 7.36 3.84
N TYR A 143 2.85 6.09 3.50
CA TYR A 143 3.70 5.03 4.02
C TYR A 143 4.79 4.75 3.00
N ILE A 144 5.99 5.27 3.25
CA ILE A 144 7.12 5.25 2.32
C ILE A 144 8.27 4.32 2.75
N CYS A 145 8.20 3.75 3.95
CA CYS A 145 9.27 2.96 4.53
C CYS A 145 8.78 1.60 5.02
N LEU A 146 9.66 0.60 4.94
CA LEU A 146 9.48 -0.75 5.46
C LEU A 146 10.01 -0.88 6.90
N LEU A 147 9.91 0.13 7.73
CA LEU A 147 10.45 0.14 9.11
C LEU A 147 9.97 -1.04 9.99
N TYR A 148 8.97 -1.79 9.53
CA TYR A 148 8.44 -2.95 10.27
C TYR A 148 9.13 -4.28 9.94
N THR A 149 10.13 -4.32 9.09
CA THR A 149 10.69 -5.59 8.64
C THR A 149 12.06 -5.94 9.20
N SER A 150 12.76 -5.03 9.87
CA SER A 150 14.10 -5.34 10.31
C SER A 150 14.30 -5.51 11.80
N ASP A 151 13.62 -4.80 12.70
CA ASP A 151 14.05 -4.84 14.10
C ASP A 151 12.98 -4.47 15.15
N ALA A 152 11.73 -4.82 14.94
CA ALA A 152 10.73 -4.83 16.00
C ALA A 152 10.54 -6.25 16.54
N ALA A 153 11.65 -6.91 16.88
CA ALA A 153 11.67 -8.15 17.63
C ALA A 153 12.41 -7.93 18.95
#